data_dc085ac90615450525c061984548ad28
#
_entry.id   dc085ac90615450525c061984548ad28
#
_cell.length_a   1.000
_cell.length_b   1.000
_cell.length_c   1.000
_cell.angle_alpha   90.00
_cell.angle_beta   90.00
_cell.angle_gamma   90.00
#
_symmetry.space_group_name_H-M   'P 1'
#
loop_
_entity.id
_entity.type
_entity.pdbx_description
1 polymer ?
#
loop_
_entity_poly.entity_id
_entity_poly.type
_entity_poly.pdbx_seq_one_letter_code
_entity_poly.pdbx_strand_id
1 'polypeptide(L)'
;VKEYPLNKIVCNDAIKELKNIEPNSVSLIVTSPPYWNLVDYGVDGQYGQGSYDDYLEQMVSVFKEANRVLEPNGKIAWVTPIVPLSKSADSSIHTRKLLNINSDTECAVLKANLSLHRFSLYIWQKQTSKKMFGSYPYPPNIYEDNTIEFINVFVKEGTPKKVPKEVKERSKMAQEEWLNLSMQVWPIMPTNIQRKNEGGHPAPFPLEIPRRLLAMYTFKSAPDLGFRGDIVLDMFNGSGSTTVAAVEMERPFIGIELNIDYCKMAEKRIKQIKINGTPNLIIDKIKMPSKKQIIVKEEKEELFLNLLGE
;
A
#
# COMPACT_ATOMS: atom_id res chain seq x y z
N VAL A 1 -3.86 2.56 32.05
CA VAL A 1 -3.85 1.71 30.84
C VAL A 1 -2.39 1.65 30.38
N LYS A 2 -1.86 0.45 30.11
CA LYS A 2 -0.47 0.29 29.67
C LYS A 2 -0.41 0.66 28.19
N GLU A 3 0.36 1.70 27.84
CA GLU A 3 0.52 2.15 26.47
C GLU A 3 1.04 1.01 25.57
N TYR A 4 0.47 0.86 24.38
CA TYR A 4 0.89 -0.17 23.43
C TYR A 4 2.34 0.06 22.96
N PRO A 5 3.18 -0.97 22.91
CA PRO A 5 4.60 -0.81 22.60
C PRO A 5 4.80 -0.38 21.14
N LEU A 6 5.47 0.76 20.97
CA LEU A 6 5.84 1.29 19.64
C LEU A 6 7.21 0.77 19.19
N ASN A 7 7.47 0.91 17.89
CA ASN A 7 8.72 0.56 17.21
C ASN A 7 9.06 -0.94 17.33
N LYS A 8 8.01 -1.76 17.19
CA LYS A 8 8.11 -3.23 17.29
C LYS A 8 7.37 -3.91 16.14
N ILE A 9 7.88 -5.10 15.80
CA ILE A 9 7.16 -6.11 15.02
C ILE A 9 6.58 -7.11 16.01
N VAL A 10 5.28 -7.38 15.90
CA VAL A 10 4.55 -8.34 16.74
C VAL A 10 4.15 -9.52 15.88
N CYS A 11 4.57 -10.73 16.30
CA CYS A 11 4.20 -11.95 15.59
C CYS A 11 2.87 -12.48 16.14
N ASN A 12 1.78 -12.11 15.49
CA ASN A 12 0.43 -12.47 15.88
C ASN A 12 -0.56 -12.33 14.71
N ASP A 13 -1.79 -12.85 14.89
CA ASP A 13 -2.91 -12.56 14.00
C ASP A 13 -3.28 -11.08 14.03
N ALA A 14 -3.58 -10.51 12.86
CA ALA A 14 -3.85 -9.08 12.72
C ALA A 14 -5.03 -8.62 13.59
N ILE A 15 -6.20 -9.31 13.54
CA ILE A 15 -7.39 -8.92 14.29
C ILE A 15 -7.16 -9.08 15.80
N LYS A 16 -6.48 -10.17 16.22
CA LYS A 16 -6.19 -10.39 17.65
C LYS A 16 -5.30 -9.28 18.20
N GLU A 17 -4.27 -8.90 17.44
CA GLU A 17 -3.32 -7.90 17.90
C GLU A 17 -3.90 -6.48 17.83
N LEU A 18 -4.65 -6.14 16.78
CA LEU A 18 -5.33 -4.86 16.66
C LEU A 18 -6.20 -4.54 17.90
N LYS A 19 -6.88 -5.54 18.49
CA LYS A 19 -7.68 -5.35 19.72
C LYS A 19 -6.89 -4.84 20.93
N ASN A 20 -5.58 -5.05 20.95
CA ASN A 20 -4.69 -4.58 22.00
C ASN A 20 -4.24 -3.13 21.80
N ILE A 21 -4.41 -2.57 20.59
CA ILE A 21 -4.04 -1.19 20.24
C ILE A 21 -5.16 -0.24 20.68
N GLU A 22 -4.78 0.88 21.30
CA GLU A 22 -5.73 1.90 21.78
C GLU A 22 -6.54 2.50 20.60
N PRO A 23 -7.85 2.76 20.82
CA PRO A 23 -8.67 3.45 19.84
C PRO A 23 -8.11 4.85 19.52
N ASN A 24 -8.24 5.29 18.26
CA ASN A 24 -7.84 6.63 17.82
C ASN A 24 -6.37 6.97 18.11
N SER A 25 -5.47 6.00 17.98
CA SER A 25 -4.04 6.16 18.29
C SER A 25 -3.14 6.14 17.05
N VAL A 26 -3.60 5.59 15.93
CA VAL A 26 -2.83 5.40 14.70
C VAL A 26 -3.18 6.47 13.68
N SER A 27 -2.17 7.12 13.09
CA SER A 27 -2.38 8.22 12.12
C SER A 27 -2.47 7.71 10.68
N LEU A 28 -1.68 6.69 10.35
CA LEU A 28 -1.64 6.11 9.00
C LEU A 28 -1.49 4.59 9.08
N ILE A 29 -2.31 3.90 8.32
CA ILE A 29 -2.16 2.47 8.03
C ILE A 29 -1.71 2.34 6.58
N VAL A 30 -0.59 1.63 6.34
CA VAL A 30 -0.14 1.27 4.98
C VAL A 30 0.07 -0.22 4.96
N THR A 31 -0.68 -0.94 4.14
CA THR A 31 -0.67 -2.40 4.16
C THR A 31 -1.10 -3.01 2.84
N SER A 32 -0.66 -4.23 2.59
CA SER A 32 -1.13 -5.10 1.50
C SER A 32 -1.61 -6.42 2.11
N PRO A 33 -2.91 -6.71 2.06
CA PRO A 33 -3.46 -7.92 2.65
C PRO A 33 -3.02 -9.17 1.87
N PRO A 34 -3.15 -10.37 2.42
CA PRO A 34 -3.12 -11.58 1.62
C PRO A 34 -4.17 -11.52 0.50
N TYR A 35 -3.80 -11.98 -0.71
CA TYR A 35 -4.67 -11.92 -1.88
C TYR A 35 -5.50 -13.20 -2.01
N TRP A 36 -6.46 -13.38 -1.09
CA TRP A 36 -7.27 -14.59 -1.00
C TRP A 36 -6.37 -15.86 -1.00
N ASN A 37 -6.75 -16.93 -1.68
CA ASN A 37 -5.99 -18.19 -1.79
C ASN A 37 -4.91 -18.19 -2.89
N LEU A 38 -4.59 -17.01 -3.45
CA LEU A 38 -3.65 -16.91 -4.58
C LEU A 38 -2.18 -17.06 -4.18
N VAL A 39 -1.88 -16.85 -2.89
CA VAL A 39 -0.54 -17.00 -2.33
C VAL A 39 -0.64 -17.80 -1.04
N ASP A 40 0.10 -18.89 -0.99
CA ASP A 40 0.33 -19.65 0.24
C ASP A 40 1.53 -19.06 0.99
N TYR A 41 1.26 -18.53 2.18
CA TYR A 41 2.29 -17.96 3.06
C TYR A 41 2.87 -19.00 4.03
N GLY A 42 2.44 -20.27 3.94
CA GLY A 42 2.97 -21.38 4.73
C GLY A 42 2.67 -21.33 6.21
N VAL A 43 1.55 -20.69 6.61
CA VAL A 43 1.15 -20.56 8.01
C VAL A 43 -0.33 -20.89 8.19
N ASP A 44 -0.63 -21.60 9.28
CA ASP A 44 -2.01 -21.88 9.66
C ASP A 44 -2.73 -20.59 10.06
N GLY A 45 -3.99 -20.48 9.64
CA GLY A 45 -4.83 -19.31 9.98
C GLY A 45 -4.59 -18.09 9.10
N GLN A 46 -3.86 -18.21 7.99
CA GLN A 46 -3.80 -17.12 7.01
C GLN A 46 -5.20 -16.78 6.48
N TYR A 47 -5.42 -15.50 6.20
CA TYR A 47 -6.67 -15.04 5.60
C TYR A 47 -6.84 -15.57 4.18
N GLY A 48 -8.09 -15.87 3.80
CA GLY A 48 -8.43 -16.31 2.45
C GLY A 48 -8.39 -17.81 2.21
N GLN A 49 -8.35 -18.65 3.24
CA GLN A 49 -8.42 -20.13 3.11
C GLN A 49 -9.82 -20.65 2.75
N GLY A 50 -10.88 -19.83 2.88
CA GLY A 50 -12.27 -20.17 2.55
C GLY A 50 -12.70 -19.71 1.16
N SER A 51 -14.01 -19.51 0.99
CA SER A 51 -14.58 -18.92 -0.22
C SER A 51 -14.11 -17.46 -0.41
N TYR A 52 -14.34 -16.91 -1.59
CA TYR A 52 -14.02 -15.51 -1.84
C TYR A 52 -14.90 -14.56 -1.01
N ASP A 53 -16.15 -14.93 -0.78
CA ASP A 53 -17.06 -14.15 0.07
C ASP A 53 -16.60 -14.17 1.53
N ASP A 54 -16.16 -15.33 2.07
CA ASP A 54 -15.55 -15.41 3.40
C ASP A 54 -14.33 -14.52 3.53
N TYR A 55 -13.50 -14.47 2.49
CA TYR A 55 -12.35 -13.57 2.44
C TYR A 55 -12.77 -12.09 2.53
N LEU A 56 -13.79 -11.67 1.79
CA LEU A 56 -14.29 -10.30 1.85
C LEU A 56 -14.86 -9.96 3.23
N GLU A 57 -15.57 -10.89 3.90
CA GLU A 57 -16.03 -10.73 5.27
C GLU A 57 -14.87 -10.62 6.28
N GLN A 58 -13.82 -11.40 6.09
CA GLN A 58 -12.59 -11.28 6.88
C GLN A 58 -11.96 -9.89 6.70
N MET A 59 -11.87 -9.39 5.47
CA MET A 59 -11.34 -8.04 5.21
C MET A 59 -12.20 -6.95 5.85
N VAL A 60 -13.53 -7.06 5.81
CA VAL A 60 -14.43 -6.14 6.53
C VAL A 60 -14.15 -6.17 8.04
N SER A 61 -13.90 -7.35 8.60
CA SER A 61 -13.57 -7.50 10.03
C SER A 61 -12.23 -6.84 10.38
N VAL A 62 -11.23 -6.96 9.51
CA VAL A 62 -9.96 -6.24 9.63
C VAL A 62 -10.18 -4.73 9.58
N PHE A 63 -10.98 -4.24 8.62
CA PHE A 63 -11.28 -2.81 8.49
C PHE A 63 -12.06 -2.24 9.68
N LYS A 64 -12.90 -3.03 10.36
CA LYS A 64 -13.57 -2.60 11.61
C LYS A 64 -12.56 -2.27 12.69
N GLU A 65 -11.58 -3.15 12.94
CA GLU A 65 -10.53 -2.91 13.92
C GLU A 65 -9.56 -1.80 13.46
N ALA A 66 -9.20 -1.77 12.18
CA ALA A 66 -8.40 -0.69 11.59
C ALA A 66 -9.08 0.68 11.79
N ASN A 67 -10.38 0.79 11.51
CA ASN A 67 -11.15 2.00 11.77
C ASN A 67 -11.20 2.39 13.26
N ARG A 68 -11.29 1.40 14.16
CA ARG A 68 -11.29 1.66 15.60
C ARG A 68 -9.98 2.29 16.05
N VAL A 69 -8.84 1.74 15.63
CA VAL A 69 -7.51 2.22 16.05
C VAL A 69 -7.07 3.50 15.32
N LEU A 70 -7.61 3.75 14.14
CA LEU A 70 -7.30 4.95 13.35
C LEU A 70 -7.84 6.21 14.02
N GLU A 71 -7.03 7.26 14.12
CA GLU A 71 -7.47 8.57 14.62
C GLU A 71 -8.40 9.28 13.64
N PRO A 72 -9.23 10.26 14.09
CA PRO A 72 -10.01 11.10 13.20
C PRO A 72 -9.12 11.76 12.13
N ASN A 73 -9.55 11.74 10.86
CA ASN A 73 -8.79 12.17 9.69
C ASN A 73 -7.52 11.31 9.39
N GLY A 74 -7.27 10.23 10.14
CA GLY A 74 -6.26 9.24 9.79
C GLY A 74 -6.59 8.51 8.48
N LYS A 75 -5.60 7.90 7.83
CA LYS A 75 -5.76 7.25 6.53
C LYS A 75 -5.40 5.78 6.57
N ILE A 76 -6.08 5.01 5.71
CA ILE A 76 -5.72 3.62 5.39
C ILE A 76 -5.34 3.57 3.92
N ALA A 77 -4.09 3.29 3.61
CA ALA A 77 -3.61 3.01 2.27
C ALA A 77 -3.58 1.48 2.07
N TRP A 78 -4.46 1.00 1.23
CA TRP A 78 -4.73 -0.41 0.98
C TRP A 78 -4.22 -0.80 -0.40
N VAL A 79 -3.16 -1.62 -0.46
CA VAL A 79 -2.51 -2.00 -1.73
C VAL A 79 -3.03 -3.35 -2.19
N THR A 80 -3.69 -3.39 -3.34
CA THR A 80 -4.30 -4.61 -3.89
C THR A 80 -4.24 -4.69 -5.41
N PRO A 81 -4.13 -5.90 -5.99
CA PRO A 81 -4.12 -6.13 -7.42
C PRO A 81 -5.50 -6.41 -8.02
N ILE A 82 -5.52 -6.47 -9.35
CA ILE A 82 -6.46 -7.29 -10.12
C ILE A 82 -5.71 -8.54 -10.55
N VAL A 83 -6.30 -9.71 -10.37
CA VAL A 83 -5.63 -10.98 -10.65
C VAL A 83 -6.47 -11.91 -11.51
N PRO A 84 -5.87 -12.61 -12.49
CA PRO A 84 -6.57 -13.64 -13.24
C PRO A 84 -6.78 -14.87 -12.36
N LEU A 85 -8.00 -15.40 -12.36
CA LEU A 85 -8.29 -16.70 -11.79
C LEU A 85 -7.71 -17.81 -12.68
N SER A 86 -6.96 -18.70 -12.08
CA SER A 86 -6.46 -19.90 -12.76
C SER A 86 -7.51 -21.02 -12.68
N LYS A 87 -7.46 -21.95 -13.64
CA LYS A 87 -8.28 -23.18 -13.58
C LYS A 87 -8.02 -24.03 -12.34
N SER A 88 -6.84 -23.91 -11.72
CA SER A 88 -6.54 -24.60 -10.47
C SER A 88 -7.29 -24.01 -9.27
N ALA A 89 -7.68 -22.73 -9.34
CA ALA A 89 -8.49 -22.08 -8.30
C ALA A 89 -9.98 -22.39 -8.44
N ASP A 90 -10.46 -22.63 -9.69
CA ASP A 90 -11.84 -22.99 -9.96
C ASP A 90 -11.90 -23.82 -11.25
N SER A 91 -12.18 -25.11 -11.12
CA SER A 91 -12.27 -26.07 -12.23
C SER A 91 -13.44 -25.81 -13.19
N SER A 92 -14.43 -25.03 -12.78
CA SER A 92 -15.60 -24.64 -13.61
C SER A 92 -15.27 -23.50 -14.59
N ILE A 93 -14.06 -22.92 -14.51
CA ILE A 93 -13.66 -21.80 -15.37
C ILE A 93 -13.30 -22.32 -16.77
N HIS A 94 -14.15 -22.03 -17.75
CA HIS A 94 -13.91 -22.31 -19.16
C HIS A 94 -13.30 -21.12 -19.90
N THR A 95 -13.49 -19.91 -19.38
CA THR A 95 -12.98 -18.65 -19.93
C THR A 95 -12.17 -17.91 -18.89
N ARG A 96 -11.29 -17.00 -19.34
CA ARG A 96 -10.54 -16.15 -18.42
C ARG A 96 -11.50 -15.32 -17.56
N LYS A 97 -11.34 -15.38 -16.24
CA LYS A 97 -12.02 -14.51 -15.28
C LYS A 97 -10.97 -13.68 -14.52
N LEU A 98 -11.34 -12.48 -14.12
CA LEU A 98 -10.52 -11.62 -13.27
C LEU A 98 -11.21 -11.43 -11.93
N LEU A 99 -10.42 -11.49 -10.85
CA LEU A 99 -10.84 -10.97 -9.54
C LEU A 99 -10.31 -9.55 -9.39
N ASN A 100 -11.20 -8.62 -9.19
CA ASN A 100 -10.86 -7.24 -8.86
C ASN A 100 -10.87 -7.07 -7.34
N ILE A 101 -9.86 -7.65 -6.66
CA ILE A 101 -9.74 -7.62 -5.20
C ILE A 101 -9.82 -6.18 -4.67
N ASN A 102 -9.28 -5.22 -5.43
CA ASN A 102 -9.35 -3.80 -5.10
C ASN A 102 -10.80 -3.31 -4.96
N SER A 103 -11.58 -3.44 -6.03
CA SER A 103 -12.95 -2.95 -6.08
C SER A 103 -13.89 -3.74 -5.16
N ASP A 104 -13.70 -5.06 -5.09
CA ASP A 104 -14.57 -5.93 -4.30
C ASP A 104 -14.40 -5.65 -2.79
N THR A 105 -13.15 -5.51 -2.32
CA THR A 105 -12.86 -5.11 -0.95
C THR A 105 -13.40 -3.71 -0.66
N GLU A 106 -13.18 -2.75 -1.56
CA GLU A 106 -13.69 -1.39 -1.40
C GLU A 106 -15.22 -1.39 -1.25
N CYS A 107 -15.94 -2.10 -2.14
CA CYS A 107 -17.39 -2.22 -2.07
C CYS A 107 -17.86 -2.85 -0.76
N ALA A 108 -17.21 -3.92 -0.31
CA ALA A 108 -17.55 -4.60 0.95
C ALA A 108 -17.35 -3.68 2.16
N VAL A 109 -16.23 -2.97 2.23
CA VAL A 109 -15.90 -2.03 3.31
C VAL A 109 -16.88 -0.86 3.37
N LEU A 110 -17.22 -0.26 2.23
CA LEU A 110 -18.16 0.87 2.19
C LEU A 110 -19.59 0.44 2.54
N LYS A 111 -20.02 -0.77 2.15
CA LYS A 111 -21.30 -1.35 2.55
C LYS A 111 -21.38 -1.66 4.05
N ALA A 112 -20.26 -1.90 4.71
CA ALA A 112 -20.20 -2.16 6.14
C ALA A 112 -20.50 -0.91 7.01
N ASN A 113 -20.71 0.25 6.38
CA ASN A 113 -21.09 1.51 7.03
C ASN A 113 -20.14 1.92 8.18
N LEU A 114 -18.85 1.71 7.98
CA LEU A 114 -17.80 2.23 8.84
C LEU A 114 -17.66 3.75 8.61
N SER A 115 -17.11 4.47 9.58
CA SER A 115 -16.82 5.91 9.44
C SER A 115 -15.61 6.15 8.52
N LEU A 116 -15.55 5.44 7.38
CA LEU A 116 -14.49 5.48 6.37
C LEU A 116 -15.06 5.96 5.04
N HIS A 117 -14.35 6.87 4.41
CA HIS A 117 -14.70 7.39 3.09
C HIS A 117 -13.54 7.23 2.11
N ARG A 118 -13.84 7.17 0.82
CA ARG A 118 -12.83 7.26 -0.24
C ARG A 118 -12.13 8.60 -0.13
N PHE A 119 -10.81 8.60 -0.09
CA PHE A 119 -10.00 9.80 -0.04
C PHE A 119 -9.19 10.01 -1.33
N SER A 120 -8.50 8.96 -1.77
CA SER A 120 -7.68 9.00 -2.98
C SER A 120 -7.51 7.59 -3.56
N LEU A 121 -7.13 7.53 -4.84
CA LEU A 121 -6.76 6.31 -5.52
C LEU A 121 -5.49 6.57 -6.32
N TYR A 122 -4.43 5.81 -6.03
CA TYR A 122 -3.20 5.82 -6.82
C TYR A 122 -3.04 4.49 -7.56
N ILE A 123 -2.37 4.53 -8.68
CA ILE A 123 -2.02 3.37 -9.49
C ILE A 123 -0.52 3.17 -9.39
N TRP A 124 -0.10 2.07 -8.77
CA TRP A 124 1.28 1.63 -8.85
C TRP A 124 1.48 0.92 -10.18
N GLN A 125 2.18 1.58 -11.11
CA GLN A 125 2.56 1.01 -12.39
C GLN A 125 3.89 0.24 -12.23
N LYS A 126 3.78 -1.08 -12.30
CA LYS A 126 4.93 -1.98 -12.30
C LYS A 126 5.53 -1.99 -13.70
N GLN A 127 6.81 -1.62 -13.82
CA GLN A 127 7.51 -1.81 -15.09
C GLN A 127 7.93 -3.27 -15.20
N THR A 128 7.28 -4.01 -16.08
CA THR A 128 7.57 -5.42 -16.35
C THR A 128 8.06 -5.58 -17.78
N SER A 129 8.79 -6.68 -18.05
CA SER A 129 9.10 -7.07 -19.42
C SER A 129 7.81 -7.40 -20.16
N LYS A 130 7.71 -6.96 -21.43
CA LYS A 130 6.57 -7.32 -22.27
C LYS A 130 6.47 -8.84 -22.41
N LYS A 131 5.30 -9.39 -22.07
CA LYS A 131 5.00 -10.82 -22.22
C LYS A 131 3.79 -10.98 -23.13
N MET A 132 3.78 -12.05 -23.89
CA MET A 132 2.65 -12.41 -24.71
C MET A 132 1.78 -13.42 -23.96
N PHE A 133 0.52 -13.05 -23.72
CA PHE A 133 -0.47 -13.94 -23.14
C PHE A 133 -1.64 -14.13 -24.10
N GLY A 134 -2.17 -15.34 -24.14
CA GLY A 134 -3.30 -15.68 -24.97
C GLY A 134 -2.94 -16.62 -26.11
N SER A 135 -3.71 -16.55 -27.19
CA SER A 135 -3.64 -17.47 -28.34
C SER A 135 -2.76 -16.94 -29.50
N TYR A 136 -1.67 -16.21 -29.17
CA TYR A 136 -0.77 -15.69 -30.23
C TYR A 136 -0.44 -16.77 -31.26
N PRO A 137 -0.44 -16.49 -32.58
CA PRO A 137 -0.70 -15.18 -33.20
C PRO A 137 -2.17 -14.91 -33.54
N TYR A 138 -3.10 -15.73 -33.07
CA TYR A 138 -4.51 -15.68 -33.48
C TYR A 138 -5.40 -14.96 -32.45
N PRO A 139 -6.19 -13.95 -32.87
CA PRO A 139 -7.26 -13.41 -32.06
C PRO A 139 -8.36 -14.48 -31.84
N PRO A 140 -9.35 -14.31 -30.91
CA PRO A 140 -9.62 -13.11 -30.11
C PRO A 140 -9.00 -13.13 -28.71
N ASN A 141 -8.25 -14.16 -28.32
CA ASN A 141 -7.76 -14.36 -26.96
C ASN A 141 -6.41 -13.68 -26.76
N ILE A 142 -6.42 -12.35 -26.69
CA ILE A 142 -5.27 -11.53 -26.27
C ILE A 142 -5.53 -11.10 -24.84
N TYR A 143 -4.55 -11.32 -23.94
CA TYR A 143 -4.66 -10.97 -22.51
C TYR A 143 -3.60 -9.95 -22.14
N GLU A 144 -3.98 -8.99 -21.28
CA GLU A 144 -3.08 -8.02 -20.71
C GLU A 144 -2.09 -8.68 -19.71
N ASP A 145 -0.88 -8.14 -19.62
CA ASP A 145 0.04 -8.43 -18.53
C ASP A 145 -0.39 -7.64 -17.28
N ASN A 146 -0.21 -8.22 -16.10
CA ASN A 146 -0.51 -7.55 -14.83
C ASN A 146 0.59 -6.52 -14.51
N THR A 147 0.44 -5.32 -15.04
CA THR A 147 1.42 -4.23 -14.93
C THR A 147 1.05 -3.17 -13.92
N ILE A 148 -0.09 -3.28 -13.26
CA ILE A 148 -0.56 -2.30 -12.27
C ILE A 148 -1.06 -2.98 -10.99
N GLU A 149 -0.97 -2.23 -9.89
CA GLU A 149 -1.71 -2.46 -8.66
C GLU A 149 -2.35 -1.15 -8.20
N PHE A 150 -3.36 -1.25 -7.36
CA PHE A 150 -4.11 -0.11 -6.85
C PHE A 150 -3.71 0.18 -5.42
N ILE A 151 -3.67 1.46 -5.07
CA ILE A 151 -3.46 1.95 -3.72
C ILE A 151 -4.70 2.78 -3.37
N ASN A 152 -5.70 2.12 -2.78
CA ASN A 152 -6.89 2.80 -2.28
C ASN A 152 -6.56 3.48 -0.95
N VAL A 153 -6.85 4.78 -0.87
CA VAL A 153 -6.72 5.53 0.36
C VAL A 153 -8.10 5.85 0.91
N PHE A 154 -8.38 5.32 2.08
CA PHE A 154 -9.57 5.67 2.85
C PHE A 154 -9.20 6.68 3.93
N VAL A 155 -10.15 7.52 4.34
CA VAL A 155 -10.01 8.45 5.45
C VAL A 155 -11.09 8.19 6.49
N LYS A 156 -10.72 8.20 7.77
CA LYS A 156 -11.70 8.18 8.86
C LYS A 156 -12.31 9.56 9.05
N GLU A 157 -13.63 9.60 9.07
CA GLU A 157 -14.37 10.83 9.34
C GLU A 157 -13.98 11.43 10.70
N GLY A 158 -13.88 12.75 10.74
CA GLY A 158 -13.66 13.50 11.98
C GLY A 158 -12.66 14.63 11.83
N THR A 159 -12.57 15.43 12.88
CA THR A 159 -11.70 16.61 12.91
C THR A 159 -10.24 16.21 13.09
N PRO A 160 -9.33 16.70 12.24
CA PRO A 160 -7.89 16.43 12.39
C PRO A 160 -7.35 16.92 13.72
N LYS A 161 -6.40 16.20 14.28
CA LYS A 161 -5.66 16.65 15.47
C LYS A 161 -4.91 17.97 15.20
N LYS A 162 -4.80 18.81 16.23
CA LYS A 162 -3.97 20.01 16.15
C LYS A 162 -2.49 19.62 16.25
N VAL A 163 -1.70 20.05 15.28
CA VAL A 163 -0.24 19.83 15.25
C VAL A 163 0.44 21.18 15.37
N PRO A 164 1.45 21.36 16.25
CA PRO A 164 2.21 22.60 16.41
C PRO A 164 2.83 23.06 15.08
N LYS A 165 2.93 24.38 14.88
CA LYS A 165 3.46 24.98 13.65
C LYS A 165 4.91 24.52 13.40
N GLU A 166 5.71 24.46 14.45
CA GLU A 166 7.13 24.07 14.40
C GLU A 166 7.28 22.61 13.93
N VAL A 167 6.39 21.70 14.34
CA VAL A 167 6.35 20.31 13.88
C VAL A 167 5.99 20.24 12.38
N LYS A 168 5.02 21.08 11.94
CA LYS A 168 4.65 21.15 10.52
C LYS A 168 5.81 21.63 9.67
N GLU A 169 6.54 22.66 10.11
CA GLU A 169 7.72 23.17 9.37
C GLU A 169 8.82 22.10 9.21
N ARG A 170 9.03 21.24 10.22
CA ARG A 170 10.00 20.11 10.13
C ARG A 170 9.60 19.01 9.16
N SER A 171 8.32 18.90 8.84
CA SER A 171 7.79 17.92 7.90
C SER A 171 7.43 18.55 6.55
N LYS A 172 7.82 19.79 6.32
CA LYS A 172 7.53 20.53 5.10
C LYS A 172 8.26 19.91 3.91
N MET A 173 7.55 19.75 2.83
CA MET A 173 8.08 19.26 1.56
C MET A 173 8.43 20.40 0.62
N ALA A 174 9.39 20.17 -0.28
CA ALA A 174 9.64 21.05 -1.41
C ALA A 174 8.45 21.01 -2.40
N GLN A 175 8.22 22.10 -3.13
CA GLN A 175 7.13 22.17 -4.12
C GLN A 175 7.25 21.08 -5.19
N GLU A 176 8.46 20.79 -5.67
CA GLU A 176 8.71 19.76 -6.67
C GLU A 176 8.35 18.35 -6.13
N GLU A 177 8.70 18.09 -4.87
CA GLU A 177 8.33 16.83 -4.20
C GLU A 177 6.81 16.70 -4.08
N TRP A 178 6.12 17.77 -3.65
CA TRP A 178 4.66 17.81 -3.57
C TRP A 178 4.01 17.47 -4.91
N LEU A 179 4.46 18.10 -5.99
CA LEU A 179 3.95 17.86 -7.34
C LEU A 179 4.16 16.40 -7.78
N ASN A 180 5.33 15.82 -7.50
CA ASN A 180 5.61 14.42 -7.81
C ASN A 180 4.74 13.43 -7.03
N LEU A 181 4.47 13.73 -5.76
CA LEU A 181 3.63 12.90 -4.90
C LEU A 181 2.15 12.97 -5.27
N SER A 182 1.68 14.13 -5.78
CA SER A 182 0.28 14.33 -6.19
C SER A 182 -0.07 13.66 -7.52
N MET A 183 0.91 13.12 -8.27
CA MET A 183 0.62 12.33 -9.47
C MET A 183 -0.13 11.05 -9.13
N GLN A 184 -1.20 10.75 -9.86
CA GLN A 184 -2.04 9.60 -9.58
C GLN A 184 -1.40 8.26 -9.99
N VAL A 185 -0.54 8.27 -11.02
CA VAL A 185 0.16 7.07 -11.51
C VAL A 185 1.61 7.12 -11.07
N TRP A 186 2.05 6.09 -10.36
CA TRP A 186 3.40 5.95 -9.84
C TRP A 186 4.15 4.83 -10.57
N PRO A 187 5.05 5.16 -11.52
CA PRO A 187 5.90 4.18 -12.19
C PRO A 187 7.05 3.77 -11.26
N ILE A 188 6.83 2.73 -10.46
CA ILE A 188 7.79 2.23 -9.47
C ILE A 188 8.19 0.80 -9.83
N MET A 189 9.50 0.56 -9.99
CA MET A 189 10.01 -0.77 -10.32
C MET A 189 9.80 -1.75 -9.16
N PRO A 190 9.31 -2.98 -9.44
CA PRO A 190 9.31 -4.04 -8.44
C PRO A 190 10.74 -4.38 -8.03
N THR A 191 10.99 -4.48 -6.74
CA THR A 191 12.32 -4.83 -6.22
C THR A 191 12.57 -6.33 -6.36
N ASN A 192 13.11 -6.77 -7.49
CA ASN A 192 13.54 -8.18 -7.69
C ASN A 192 14.72 -8.59 -6.80
N ILE A 193 15.46 -7.64 -6.27
CA ILE A 193 16.65 -7.86 -5.44
C ILE A 193 16.29 -8.48 -4.09
N GLN A 194 15.15 -8.12 -3.53
CA GLN A 194 14.69 -8.66 -2.25
C GLN A 194 14.30 -10.14 -2.33
N ARG A 195 13.81 -10.63 -3.47
CA ARG A 195 13.41 -12.02 -3.65
C ARG A 195 14.57 -13.02 -3.59
N LYS A 196 15.77 -12.64 -4.05
CA LYS A 196 16.93 -13.56 -4.12
C LYS A 196 17.77 -13.56 -2.85
N ASN A 197 17.87 -12.45 -2.14
CA ASN A 197 18.82 -12.27 -1.05
C ASN A 197 18.20 -12.40 0.36
N GLU A 198 16.87 -12.44 0.49
CA GLU A 198 16.17 -12.32 1.78
C GLU A 198 15.16 -13.45 2.06
N GLY A 199 15.41 -14.68 1.58
CA GLY A 199 14.57 -15.82 1.95
C GLY A 199 13.18 -15.85 1.32
N GLY A 200 12.89 -15.03 0.28
CA GLY A 200 11.80 -15.33 -0.64
C GLY A 200 10.39 -14.91 -0.21
N HIS A 201 10.18 -13.74 0.40
CA HIS A 201 8.81 -13.23 0.55
C HIS A 201 8.14 -13.16 -0.84
N PRO A 202 6.96 -13.78 -1.04
CA PRO A 202 6.39 -13.99 -2.37
C PRO A 202 5.95 -12.69 -3.06
N ALA A 203 5.58 -11.65 -2.33
CA ALA A 203 5.01 -10.43 -2.90
C ALA A 203 5.27 -9.15 -2.08
N PRO A 204 6.52 -8.73 -1.80
CA PRO A 204 6.76 -7.47 -1.13
C PRO A 204 6.50 -6.31 -2.10
N PHE A 205 5.77 -5.27 -1.66
CA PHE A 205 5.74 -4.02 -2.41
C PHE A 205 7.02 -3.20 -2.18
N PRO A 206 7.43 -2.37 -3.18
CA PRO A 206 8.63 -1.57 -3.08
C PRO A 206 8.59 -0.57 -1.92
N LEU A 207 9.74 -0.34 -1.30
CA LEU A 207 9.91 0.61 -0.20
C LEU A 207 9.49 2.05 -0.56
N GLU A 208 9.58 2.40 -1.84
CA GLU A 208 9.15 3.71 -2.35
C GLU A 208 7.65 3.99 -2.13
N ILE A 209 6.79 2.97 -2.17
CA ILE A 209 5.34 3.14 -1.95
C ILE A 209 5.06 3.67 -0.54
N PRO A 210 5.47 3.00 0.55
CA PRO A 210 5.24 3.53 1.89
C PRO A 210 5.98 4.85 2.14
N ARG A 211 7.17 5.08 1.57
CA ARG A 211 7.86 6.38 1.69
C ARG A 211 6.99 7.52 1.18
N ARG A 212 6.39 7.38 0.00
CA ARG A 212 5.47 8.38 -0.57
C ARG A 212 4.26 8.61 0.33
N LEU A 213 3.61 7.54 0.77
CA LEU A 213 2.43 7.63 1.63
C LEU A 213 2.74 8.26 3.00
N LEU A 214 3.88 7.92 3.60
CA LEU A 214 4.32 8.52 4.86
C LEU A 214 4.63 10.01 4.68
N ALA A 215 5.33 10.39 3.61
CA ALA A 215 5.60 11.78 3.30
C ALA A 215 4.32 12.61 3.16
N MET A 216 3.31 12.07 2.48
CA MET A 216 2.05 12.76 2.19
C MET A 216 1.13 12.88 3.40
N TYR A 217 1.12 11.89 4.30
CA TYR A 217 0.04 11.74 5.28
C TYR A 217 0.49 11.75 6.74
N THR A 218 1.79 11.93 7.03
CA THR A 218 2.30 11.89 8.41
C THR A 218 3.31 12.97 8.72
N PHE A 219 3.30 13.43 9.98
CA PHE A 219 4.34 14.28 10.54
C PHE A 219 5.39 13.44 11.26
N LYS A 220 6.67 13.79 11.06
CA LYS A 220 7.79 13.12 11.70
C LYS A 220 7.89 13.44 13.19
N SER A 221 8.60 12.59 13.92
CA SER A 221 8.87 12.79 15.33
C SER A 221 9.68 14.08 15.58
N ALA A 222 9.33 14.80 16.63
CA ALA A 222 10.04 15.99 17.11
C ALA A 222 10.07 15.98 18.66
N PRO A 223 10.88 15.10 19.26
CA PRO A 223 10.88 14.87 20.70
C PRO A 223 11.23 16.12 21.51
N ASP A 224 12.08 16.99 20.98
CA ASP A 224 12.43 18.29 21.57
C ASP A 224 11.25 19.27 21.64
N LEU A 225 10.20 19.06 20.81
CA LEU A 225 8.93 19.78 20.85
C LEU A 225 7.81 19.01 21.58
N GLY A 226 8.14 17.88 22.23
CA GLY A 226 7.15 17.01 22.87
C GLY A 226 6.23 16.29 21.91
N PHE A 227 6.57 16.20 20.61
CA PHE A 227 5.78 15.52 19.61
C PHE A 227 6.42 14.18 19.23
N ARG A 228 5.78 13.09 19.61
CA ARG A 228 6.30 11.73 19.37
C ARG A 228 6.32 11.29 17.90
N GLY A 229 5.63 12.00 17.01
CA GLY A 229 5.41 11.63 15.62
C GLY A 229 4.07 10.92 15.41
N ASP A 230 3.65 10.88 14.14
CA ASP A 230 2.47 10.16 13.72
C ASP A 230 2.74 8.66 13.66
N ILE A 231 1.88 7.87 14.34
CA ILE A 231 2.05 6.41 14.39
C ILE A 231 1.62 5.79 13.07
N VAL A 232 2.53 4.98 12.49
CA VAL A 232 2.31 4.19 11.28
C VAL A 232 2.08 2.74 11.66
N LEU A 233 1.03 2.14 11.12
CA LEU A 233 0.70 0.73 11.34
C LEU A 233 0.74 -0.04 10.01
N ASP A 234 1.36 -1.21 10.02
CA ASP A 234 1.18 -2.24 8.99
C ASP A 234 0.70 -3.53 9.65
N MET A 235 -0.54 -3.91 9.38
CA MET A 235 -1.18 -5.08 9.99
C MET A 235 -0.97 -6.39 9.22
N PHE A 236 -0.31 -6.31 8.06
CA PHE A 236 0.19 -7.43 7.27
C PHE A 236 1.63 -7.14 6.84
N ASN A 237 2.50 -6.99 7.84
CA ASN A 237 3.81 -6.35 7.72
C ASN A 237 4.78 -7.08 6.75
N GLY A 238 4.59 -8.39 6.54
CA GLY A 238 5.46 -9.19 5.69
C GLY A 238 6.94 -8.97 6.00
N SER A 239 7.74 -8.72 4.97
CA SER A 239 9.17 -8.41 5.13
C SER A 239 9.47 -6.99 5.65
N GLY A 240 8.44 -6.20 5.99
CA GLY A 240 8.59 -4.93 6.70
C GLY A 240 8.82 -3.70 5.84
N SER A 241 8.30 -3.62 4.62
CA SER A 241 8.51 -2.43 3.77
C SER A 241 7.97 -1.15 4.41
N THR A 242 6.78 -1.18 5.00
CA THR A 242 6.18 -0.03 5.70
C THR A 242 6.95 0.34 6.95
N THR A 243 7.30 -0.64 7.79
CA THR A 243 7.98 -0.38 9.06
C THR A 243 9.43 0.06 8.86
N VAL A 244 10.11 -0.41 7.81
CA VAL A 244 11.40 0.09 7.35
C VAL A 244 11.30 1.55 6.93
N ALA A 245 10.33 1.91 6.09
CA ALA A 245 10.09 3.30 5.68
C ALA A 245 9.80 4.21 6.89
N ALA A 246 9.03 3.72 7.86
CA ALA A 246 8.73 4.47 9.08
C ALA A 246 9.99 4.80 9.89
N VAL A 247 10.90 3.82 10.04
CA VAL A 247 12.20 4.05 10.71
C VAL A 247 13.05 5.06 9.95
N GLU A 248 13.18 4.91 8.63
CA GLU A 248 13.97 5.83 7.78
C GLU A 248 13.45 7.26 7.86
N MET A 249 12.14 7.42 7.99
CA MET A 249 11.48 8.72 7.96
C MET A 249 11.17 9.28 9.36
N GLU A 250 11.69 8.68 10.44
CA GLU A 250 11.52 9.13 11.82
C GLU A 250 10.05 9.14 12.28
N ARG A 251 9.28 8.10 11.91
CA ARG A 251 7.91 7.88 12.41
C ARG A 251 7.89 6.70 13.36
N PRO A 252 7.18 6.79 14.49
CA PRO A 252 6.90 5.61 15.32
C PRO A 252 6.02 4.64 14.56
N PHE A 253 6.24 3.34 14.76
CA PHE A 253 5.52 2.33 14.01
C PHE A 253 5.07 1.15 14.87
N ILE A 254 4.11 0.39 14.32
CA ILE A 254 3.67 -0.92 14.74
C ILE A 254 3.62 -1.81 13.51
N GLY A 255 4.29 -2.96 13.54
CA GLY A 255 4.16 -4.00 12.52
C GLY A 255 3.52 -5.24 13.11
N ILE A 256 2.51 -5.80 12.45
CA ILE A 256 1.89 -7.08 12.83
C ILE A 256 2.09 -8.06 11.68
N GLU A 257 2.55 -9.25 11.99
CA GLU A 257 2.83 -10.29 10.99
C GLU A 257 2.56 -11.66 11.61
N LEU A 258 1.92 -12.54 10.86
CA LEU A 258 1.57 -13.88 11.32
C LEU A 258 2.75 -14.85 11.22
N ASN A 259 3.56 -14.73 10.15
CA ASN A 259 4.68 -15.61 9.89
C ASN A 259 5.93 -15.15 10.65
N ILE A 260 6.42 -16.01 11.56
CA ILE A 260 7.59 -15.72 12.42
C ILE A 260 8.86 -15.45 11.62
N ASP A 261 9.05 -16.05 10.46
CA ASP A 261 10.25 -15.84 9.65
C ASP A 261 10.22 -14.48 8.97
N TYR A 262 9.03 -13.99 8.56
CA TYR A 262 8.87 -12.63 8.07
C TYR A 262 9.03 -11.59 9.19
N CYS A 263 8.57 -11.89 10.42
CA CYS A 263 8.86 -11.04 11.59
C CYS A 263 10.39 -10.87 11.78
N LYS A 264 11.14 -11.97 11.79
CA LYS A 264 12.61 -11.93 11.92
C LYS A 264 13.28 -11.17 10.77
N MET A 265 12.77 -11.33 9.54
CA MET A 265 13.28 -10.63 8.36
C MET A 265 13.07 -9.12 8.49
N ALA A 266 11.88 -8.67 8.86
CA ALA A 266 11.56 -7.28 9.09
C ALA A 266 12.43 -6.66 10.20
N GLU A 267 12.59 -7.35 11.33
CA GLU A 267 13.47 -6.90 12.41
C GLU A 267 14.93 -6.77 11.98
N LYS A 268 15.44 -7.72 11.19
CA LYS A 268 16.80 -7.67 10.64
C LYS A 268 17.00 -6.44 9.76
N ARG A 269 16.06 -6.15 8.87
CA ARG A 269 16.09 -4.96 8.01
C ARG A 269 16.10 -3.66 8.81
N ILE A 270 15.26 -3.56 9.84
CA ILE A 270 15.21 -2.40 10.74
C ILE A 270 16.55 -2.22 11.51
N LYS A 271 17.14 -3.31 12.02
CA LYS A 271 18.44 -3.27 12.69
C LYS A 271 19.55 -2.76 11.75
N GLN A 272 19.53 -3.17 10.49
CA GLN A 272 20.52 -2.70 9.50
C GLN A 272 20.45 -1.19 9.27
N ILE A 273 19.24 -0.60 9.20
CA ILE A 273 19.09 0.85 9.06
C ILE A 273 19.66 1.58 10.27
N LYS A 274 19.34 1.13 11.48
CA LYS A 274 19.83 1.74 12.73
C LYS A 274 21.36 1.72 12.84
N ILE A 275 22.02 0.71 12.27
CA ILE A 275 23.49 0.58 12.28
C ILE A 275 24.12 1.47 11.20
N ASN A 276 23.55 1.49 9.99
CA ASN A 276 24.13 2.16 8.82
C ASN A 276 23.71 3.63 8.67
N GLY A 277 22.86 4.12 9.57
CA GLY A 277 22.23 5.44 9.47
C GLY A 277 21.08 5.47 8.47
N THR A 278 20.32 6.56 8.50
CA THR A 278 19.22 6.77 7.56
C THR A 278 19.80 7.16 6.19
N PRO A 279 19.53 6.42 5.12
CA PRO A 279 19.98 6.83 3.80
C PRO A 279 19.34 8.16 3.43
N ASN A 280 20.04 8.98 2.62
CA ASN A 280 19.44 10.18 2.04
C ASN A 280 18.18 9.77 1.25
N LEU A 281 17.02 10.19 1.74
CA LEU A 281 15.74 9.90 1.12
C LEU A 281 15.62 10.72 -0.16
N ILE A 282 15.87 10.08 -1.30
CA ILE A 282 15.52 10.61 -2.60
C ILE A 282 14.27 9.86 -3.03
N ILE A 283 13.13 10.55 -2.98
CA ILE A 283 11.91 10.06 -3.62
C ILE A 283 12.16 10.13 -5.11
N ASP A 284 12.17 8.98 -5.77
CA ASP A 284 12.44 8.90 -7.20
C ASP A 284 11.47 9.80 -7.98
N LYS A 285 12.04 10.72 -8.75
CA LYS A 285 11.26 11.66 -9.55
C LYS A 285 10.54 10.90 -10.67
N ILE A 286 9.26 11.09 -10.77
CA ILE A 286 8.49 10.66 -11.94
C ILE A 286 9.02 11.48 -13.13
N LYS A 287 9.54 10.80 -14.16
CA LYS A 287 9.95 11.46 -15.39
C LYS A 287 8.72 12.00 -16.11
N MET A 288 8.48 13.29 -15.95
CA MET A 288 7.43 13.97 -16.69
C MET A 288 7.79 14.01 -18.18
N PRO A 289 6.83 13.85 -19.10
CA PRO A 289 7.08 14.09 -20.51
C PRO A 289 7.58 15.52 -20.69
N SER A 290 8.57 15.72 -21.56
CA SER A 290 9.11 17.05 -21.84
C SER A 290 7.99 17.97 -22.37
N LYS A 291 8.08 19.30 -22.12
CA LYS A 291 7.13 20.27 -22.68
C LYS A 291 6.92 20.09 -24.18
N LYS A 292 7.99 19.74 -24.94
CA LYS A 292 7.87 19.41 -26.38
C LYS A 292 6.95 18.21 -26.66
N GLN A 293 6.95 17.18 -25.80
CA GLN A 293 6.09 16.00 -25.98
C GLN A 293 4.62 16.31 -25.63
N ILE A 294 4.38 17.23 -24.71
CA ILE A 294 3.02 17.70 -24.37
C ILE A 294 2.47 18.52 -25.53
N ILE A 295 3.23 19.48 -26.08
CA ILE A 295 2.79 20.31 -27.20
C ILE A 295 2.49 19.45 -28.44
N VAL A 296 3.34 18.46 -28.78
CA VAL A 296 3.10 17.54 -29.90
C VAL A 296 1.84 16.69 -29.69
N LYS A 297 1.49 16.42 -28.43
CA LYS A 297 0.26 15.66 -28.13
C LYS A 297 -0.99 16.54 -28.28
N GLU A 298 -0.93 17.78 -27.79
CA GLU A 298 -2.00 18.77 -27.96
C GLU A 298 -2.25 19.08 -29.46
N GLU A 299 -1.19 19.31 -30.23
CA GLU A 299 -1.29 19.53 -31.69
C GLU A 299 -1.89 18.32 -32.42
N LYS A 300 -1.60 17.09 -31.97
CA LYS A 300 -2.19 15.87 -32.56
C LYS A 300 -3.65 15.67 -32.17
N GLU A 301 -4.03 16.01 -30.94
CA GLU A 301 -5.42 15.97 -30.49
C GLU A 301 -6.26 17.03 -31.22
N GLU A 302 -5.74 18.23 -31.39
CA GLU A 302 -6.41 19.30 -32.18
C GLU A 302 -6.54 18.92 -33.65
N LEU A 303 -5.51 18.30 -34.25
CA LEU A 303 -5.56 17.78 -35.61
C LEU A 303 -6.59 16.65 -35.75
N PHE A 304 -6.71 15.78 -34.76
CA PHE A 304 -7.65 14.67 -34.73
C PHE A 304 -9.11 15.16 -34.61
N LEU A 305 -9.37 16.15 -33.75
CA LEU A 305 -10.67 16.78 -33.60
C LEU A 305 -11.11 17.49 -34.90
N ASN A 306 -10.19 18.19 -35.53
CA ASN A 306 -10.45 18.83 -36.87
C ASN A 306 -10.73 17.81 -37.96
N LEU A 307 -10.20 16.59 -37.90
CA LEU A 307 -10.50 15.52 -38.86
C LEU A 307 -11.86 14.85 -38.60
N LEU A 308 -12.40 14.94 -37.39
CA LEU A 308 -13.71 14.42 -37.02
C LEU A 308 -14.84 15.42 -37.30
N GLY A 309 -14.52 16.65 -37.69
CA GLY A 309 -15.51 17.66 -38.13
C GLY A 309 -16.31 18.27 -36.97
N GLU A 310 -15.75 18.30 -35.75
CA GLU A 310 -16.28 19.06 -34.61
C GLU A 310 -15.60 20.42 -34.46
#